data_7e196758bf97ccc9e78ead845912fb54
#
_entry.id   7e196758bf97ccc9e78ead845912fb54
#
_cell.length_a   1.000
_cell.length_b   1.000
_cell.length_c   1.000
_cell.angle_alpha   90.00
_cell.angle_beta   90.00
_cell.angle_gamma   90.00
#
_symmetry.space_group_name_H-M   'P 1'
#
loop_
_entity.id
_entity.type
_entity.pdbx_description
1 polymer ?
#
loop_
_entity_poly.entity_id
_entity_poly.type
_entity_poly.pdbx_seq_one_letter_code
_entity_poly.pdbx_strand_id
1 'polypeptide(L)'
;MSASLEPTPEQIEALAARPADQSVVMINLLQFRADRGRQSYLRYMQEVTPHLQRVGGTVRYAGESPAVVLGAGEKPWWDVIIVVEYPSPAAFLDMVTNEEYVKVHEHRAGGLDRGDLVATSIWTGAE
;
A
#
# COMPACT_ATOMS: atom_id res chain seq x y z
N MET A 1 5.76 17.44 11.15
CA MET A 1 5.61 16.09 11.71
C MET A 1 5.37 15.10 10.59
N SER A 2 6.19 14.08 10.49
CA SER A 2 6.02 13.08 9.46
C SER A 2 4.85 12.14 9.78
N ALA A 3 4.17 11.68 8.74
CA ALA A 3 3.12 10.70 8.89
C ALA A 3 3.71 9.36 9.33
N SER A 4 2.97 8.61 10.11
CA SER A 4 3.37 7.27 10.54
C SER A 4 3.36 6.30 9.36
N LEU A 5 4.29 5.36 9.35
CA LEU A 5 4.31 4.25 8.39
C LEU A 5 3.59 3.02 8.95
N GLU A 6 3.00 3.15 10.13
CA GLU A 6 2.25 2.08 10.78
C GLU A 6 0.80 2.51 10.98
N PRO A 7 -0.17 1.59 10.85
CA PRO A 7 -1.57 1.92 11.08
C PRO A 7 -1.87 2.12 12.57
N THR A 8 -2.90 2.93 12.85
CA THR A 8 -3.44 3.05 14.20
C THR A 8 -4.44 1.92 14.45
N PRO A 9 -4.76 1.61 15.74
CA PRO A 9 -5.81 0.64 16.04
C PRO A 9 -7.16 0.99 15.40
N GLU A 10 -7.51 2.29 15.37
CA GLU A 10 -8.75 2.76 14.75
C GLU A 10 -8.79 2.51 13.25
N GLN A 11 -7.65 2.68 12.57
CA GLN A 11 -7.54 2.40 11.14
C GLN A 11 -7.70 0.91 10.85
N ILE A 12 -7.13 0.05 11.68
CA ILE A 12 -7.28 -1.40 11.55
C ILE A 12 -8.73 -1.81 11.79
N GLU A 13 -9.37 -1.25 12.80
CA GLU A 13 -10.79 -1.53 13.10
C GLU A 13 -11.68 -1.12 11.93
N ALA A 14 -11.44 0.05 11.35
CA ALA A 14 -12.22 0.53 10.20
C ALA A 14 -12.07 -0.39 8.99
N LEU A 15 -10.88 -0.89 8.74
CA LEU A 15 -10.64 -1.84 7.66
C LEU A 15 -11.38 -3.16 7.94
N ALA A 16 -11.25 -3.69 9.15
CA ALA A 16 -11.87 -4.94 9.54
C ALA A 16 -13.41 -4.87 9.49
N ALA A 17 -13.98 -3.66 9.63
CA ALA A 17 -15.43 -3.46 9.60
C ALA A 17 -16.01 -3.41 8.16
N ARG A 18 -15.17 -3.39 7.13
CA ARG A 18 -15.65 -3.42 5.75
C ARG A 18 -16.31 -4.76 5.43
N PRO A 19 -17.21 -4.82 4.43
CA PRO A 19 -17.87 -6.10 4.10
C PRO A 19 -16.87 -7.22 3.84
N ALA A 20 -17.05 -8.32 4.54
CA ALA A 20 -16.11 -9.44 4.55
C ALA A 20 -16.01 -10.16 3.20
N ASP A 21 -17.05 -10.05 2.37
CA ASP A 21 -17.15 -10.73 1.08
C ASP A 21 -16.80 -9.84 -0.11
N GLN A 22 -16.28 -8.64 0.14
CA GLN A 22 -15.90 -7.70 -0.92
C GLN A 22 -14.39 -7.56 -0.98
N SER A 23 -13.88 -7.41 -2.22
CA SER A 23 -12.47 -7.12 -2.40
C SER A 23 -12.14 -5.72 -1.90
N VAL A 24 -10.89 -5.54 -1.49
CA VAL A 24 -10.36 -4.24 -1.08
C VAL A 24 -9.21 -3.91 -2.04
N VAL A 25 -9.28 -2.73 -2.64
CA VAL A 25 -8.20 -2.25 -3.52
C VAL A 25 -7.42 -1.20 -2.74
N MET A 26 -6.17 -1.52 -2.44
CA MET A 26 -5.28 -0.65 -1.68
C MET A 26 -4.48 0.22 -2.62
N ILE A 27 -4.54 1.52 -2.38
CA ILE A 27 -3.76 2.52 -3.12
C ILE A 27 -2.56 2.89 -2.25
N ASN A 28 -1.36 2.57 -2.74
CA ASN A 28 -0.12 2.93 -2.07
C ASN A 28 0.46 4.16 -2.74
N LEU A 29 0.62 5.24 -1.99
CA LEU A 29 1.28 6.46 -2.45
C LEU A 29 2.61 6.56 -1.70
N LEU A 30 3.72 6.53 -2.43
CA LEU A 30 5.04 6.32 -1.85
C LEU A 30 5.99 7.46 -2.19
N GLN A 31 6.65 8.00 -1.17
CA GLN A 31 7.77 8.93 -1.34
C GLN A 31 9.02 8.26 -0.78
N PHE A 32 10.01 8.06 -1.63
CA PHE A 32 11.23 7.34 -1.23
C PHE A 32 12.22 8.26 -0.52
N ARG A 33 12.95 7.67 0.41
CA ARG A 33 14.11 8.33 1.00
C ARG A 33 15.15 8.57 -0.07
N ALA A 34 15.83 9.72 0.01
CA ALA A 34 16.83 10.08 -0.98
C ALA A 34 18.00 9.09 -1.01
N ASP A 35 18.34 8.52 0.17
CA ASP A 35 19.45 7.58 0.30
C ASP A 35 18.92 6.14 0.26
N ARG A 36 19.08 5.49 -0.90
CA ARG A 36 18.76 4.06 -1.11
C ARG A 36 17.30 3.68 -0.88
N GLY A 37 16.39 4.66 -0.82
CA GLY A 37 14.98 4.39 -0.58
C GLY A 37 14.37 3.49 -1.64
N ARG A 38 14.63 3.76 -2.91
CA ARG A 38 14.12 2.93 -4.01
C ARG A 38 14.66 1.51 -3.95
N GLN A 39 15.94 1.34 -3.63
CA GLN A 39 16.57 0.01 -3.53
C GLN A 39 15.95 -0.81 -2.41
N SER A 40 15.74 -0.19 -1.26
CA SER A 40 15.11 -0.85 -0.12
C SER A 40 13.68 -1.28 -0.46
N TYR A 41 12.92 -0.42 -1.13
CA TYR A 41 11.55 -0.74 -1.52
C TYR A 41 11.49 -1.82 -2.59
N LEU A 42 12.44 -1.83 -3.54
CA LEU A 42 12.52 -2.90 -4.54
C LEU A 42 12.76 -4.26 -3.87
N ARG A 43 13.59 -4.27 -2.83
CA ARG A 43 13.79 -5.48 -2.05
C ARG A 43 12.49 -5.92 -1.36
N TYR A 44 11.75 -4.95 -0.81
CA TYR A 44 10.43 -5.23 -0.25
C TYR A 44 9.51 -5.87 -1.28
N MET A 45 9.46 -5.32 -2.50
CA MET A 45 8.59 -5.84 -3.57
C MET A 45 8.93 -7.30 -3.91
N GLN A 46 10.21 -7.65 -3.91
CA GLN A 46 10.64 -9.02 -4.17
C GLN A 46 10.23 -9.95 -3.04
N GLU A 47 10.42 -9.52 -1.79
CA GLU A 47 10.20 -10.38 -0.63
C GLU A 47 8.73 -10.46 -0.22
N VAL A 48 7.90 -9.47 -0.60
CA VAL A 48 6.47 -9.51 -0.29
C VAL A 48 5.68 -10.41 -1.24
N THR A 49 6.21 -10.69 -2.43
CA THR A 49 5.49 -11.44 -3.46
C THR A 49 4.92 -12.77 -2.96
N PRO A 50 5.67 -13.65 -2.27
CA PRO A 50 5.06 -14.89 -1.77
C PRO A 50 3.96 -14.65 -0.73
N HIS A 51 4.06 -13.57 0.04
CA HIS A 51 3.02 -13.22 1.03
C HIS A 51 1.73 -12.78 0.32
N LEU A 52 1.86 -11.97 -0.74
CA LEU A 52 0.71 -11.58 -1.56
C LEU A 52 0.04 -12.80 -2.17
N GLN A 53 0.81 -13.71 -2.75
CA GLN A 53 0.29 -14.91 -3.37
C GLN A 53 -0.46 -15.78 -2.36
N ARG A 54 0.08 -15.90 -1.16
CA ARG A 54 -0.54 -16.72 -0.10
C ARG A 54 -1.95 -16.24 0.25
N VAL A 55 -2.17 -14.93 0.26
CA VAL A 55 -3.48 -14.37 0.64
C VAL A 55 -4.35 -13.99 -0.56
N GLY A 56 -3.89 -14.28 -1.77
CA GLY A 56 -4.64 -13.96 -2.99
C GLY A 56 -4.57 -12.51 -3.42
N GLY A 57 -3.58 -11.76 -2.94
CA GLY A 57 -3.36 -10.38 -3.36
C GLY A 57 -2.78 -10.29 -4.75
N THR A 58 -3.18 -9.28 -5.52
CA THR A 58 -2.74 -9.08 -6.90
C THR A 58 -2.36 -7.62 -7.11
N VAL A 59 -1.15 -7.39 -7.62
CA VAL A 59 -0.74 -6.05 -8.04
C VAL A 59 -1.45 -5.74 -9.35
N ARG A 60 -2.32 -4.73 -9.34
CA ARG A 60 -3.10 -4.35 -10.52
C ARG A 60 -2.40 -3.29 -11.36
N TYR A 61 -1.59 -2.44 -10.72
CA TYR A 61 -0.89 -1.37 -11.43
C TYR A 61 0.24 -0.82 -10.56
N ALA A 62 1.32 -0.42 -11.21
CA ALA A 62 2.40 0.34 -10.58
C ALA A 62 2.82 1.44 -11.55
N GLY A 63 2.88 2.69 -11.07
CA GLY A 63 3.23 3.84 -11.90
C GLY A 63 4.25 4.73 -11.22
N GLU A 64 5.13 5.32 -12.01
CA GLU A 64 6.17 6.24 -11.54
C GLU A 64 6.18 7.53 -12.32
N SER A 65 6.99 8.47 -11.86
CA SER A 65 7.19 9.76 -12.53
C SER A 65 5.88 10.54 -12.70
N PRO A 66 5.12 10.74 -11.62
CA PRO A 66 3.84 11.44 -11.73
C PRO A 66 4.04 12.90 -12.13
N ALA A 67 3.14 13.40 -12.98
CA ALA A 67 3.09 14.80 -13.36
C ALA A 67 1.64 15.27 -13.26
N VAL A 68 1.44 16.44 -12.68
CA VAL A 68 0.09 17.00 -12.55
C VAL A 68 -0.35 17.52 -13.92
N VAL A 69 -1.41 16.97 -14.46
CA VAL A 69 -2.01 17.40 -15.73
C VAL A 69 -3.14 18.39 -15.48
N LEU A 70 -3.85 18.22 -14.36
CA LEU A 70 -4.89 19.13 -13.92
C LEU A 70 -4.89 19.13 -12.40
N GLY A 71 -4.73 20.30 -11.80
CA GLY A 71 -4.63 20.45 -10.37
C GLY A 71 -3.54 21.43 -9.99
N ALA A 72 -3.19 21.49 -8.72
CA ALA A 72 -2.18 22.43 -8.22
C ALA A 72 -0.78 21.84 -8.35
N GLY A 73 0.19 22.66 -8.76
CA GLY A 73 1.60 22.28 -8.85
C GLY A 73 1.92 21.46 -10.07
N GLU A 74 3.18 21.09 -10.21
CA GLU A 74 3.69 20.32 -11.34
C GLU A 74 3.78 18.82 -11.03
N LYS A 75 4.05 18.47 -9.76
CA LYS A 75 4.27 17.10 -9.32
C LYS A 75 3.60 16.91 -7.95
N PRO A 76 2.90 15.76 -7.73
CA PRO A 76 2.39 15.48 -6.39
C PRO A 76 3.53 15.17 -5.42
N TRP A 77 3.23 15.04 -4.13
CA TRP A 77 4.24 14.75 -3.11
C TRP A 77 4.86 13.35 -3.25
N TRP A 78 4.13 12.41 -3.88
CA TRP A 78 4.59 11.02 -4.00
C TRP A 78 5.35 10.78 -5.29
N ASP A 79 6.18 9.74 -5.30
CA ASP A 79 7.02 9.35 -6.43
C ASP A 79 6.43 8.20 -7.22
N VAL A 80 5.78 7.26 -6.52
CA VAL A 80 5.27 6.02 -7.11
C VAL A 80 3.89 5.73 -6.53
N ILE A 81 3.01 5.21 -7.37
CA ILE A 81 1.72 4.66 -6.96
C ILE A 81 1.70 3.17 -7.25
N ILE A 82 1.22 2.37 -6.30
CA ILE A 82 1.02 0.93 -6.49
C ILE A 82 -0.39 0.57 -6.05
N VAL A 83 -1.11 -0.11 -6.92
CA VAL A 83 -2.50 -0.52 -6.67
C VAL A 83 -2.53 -2.03 -6.51
N VAL A 84 -2.96 -2.48 -5.32
CA VAL A 84 -2.99 -3.91 -4.98
C VAL A 84 -4.40 -4.29 -4.56
N GLU A 85 -4.96 -5.31 -5.19
CA GLU A 85 -6.27 -5.83 -4.84
C GLU A 85 -6.15 -7.06 -3.96
N TYR A 86 -6.89 -7.09 -2.85
CA TYR A 86 -7.02 -8.24 -1.95
C TYR A 86 -8.45 -8.75 -2.03
N PRO A 87 -8.67 -10.09 -1.94
CA PRO A 87 -10.02 -10.65 -2.06
C PRO A 87 -10.96 -10.24 -0.92
N SER A 88 -10.41 -9.80 0.21
CA SER A 88 -11.21 -9.39 1.37
C SER A 88 -10.35 -8.55 2.30
N PRO A 89 -10.96 -7.80 3.23
CA PRO A 89 -10.20 -7.14 4.29
C PRO A 89 -9.38 -8.13 5.14
N ALA A 90 -9.96 -9.31 5.41
CA ALA A 90 -9.29 -10.33 6.22
C ALA A 90 -8.00 -10.83 5.55
N ALA A 91 -7.99 -10.92 4.20
CA ALA A 91 -6.79 -11.34 3.46
C ALA A 91 -5.62 -10.38 3.69
N PHE A 92 -5.87 -9.09 3.61
CA PHE A 92 -4.85 -8.08 3.90
C PHE A 92 -4.36 -8.18 5.34
N LEU A 93 -5.29 -8.25 6.30
CA LEU A 93 -4.95 -8.33 7.72
C LEU A 93 -4.16 -9.60 8.04
N ASP A 94 -4.51 -10.72 7.42
CA ASP A 94 -3.77 -11.98 7.57
C ASP A 94 -2.32 -11.82 7.09
N MET A 95 -2.12 -11.14 5.97
CA MET A 95 -0.77 -10.90 5.46
C MET A 95 0.06 -10.04 6.42
N VAL A 96 -0.49 -8.88 6.82
CA VAL A 96 0.30 -7.90 7.58
C VAL A 96 0.53 -8.29 9.03
N THR A 97 -0.21 -9.25 9.56
CA THR A 97 -0.01 -9.77 10.92
C THR A 97 0.85 -11.03 10.94
N ASN A 98 1.24 -11.56 9.78
CA ASN A 98 2.11 -12.72 9.69
C ASN A 98 3.53 -12.33 10.12
N GLU A 99 4.15 -13.15 10.98
CA GLU A 99 5.48 -12.85 11.54
C GLU A 99 6.56 -12.69 10.48
N GLU A 100 6.50 -13.50 9.43
CA GLU A 100 7.47 -13.41 8.34
C GLU A 100 7.28 -12.14 7.52
N TYR A 101 6.02 -11.71 7.30
CA TYR A 101 5.74 -10.45 6.64
C TYR A 101 6.28 -9.26 7.43
N VAL A 102 6.16 -9.29 8.76
CA VAL A 102 6.63 -8.19 9.62
C VAL A 102 8.12 -7.93 9.39
N LYS A 103 8.91 -8.99 9.18
CA LYS A 103 10.34 -8.85 8.84
C LYS A 103 10.54 -8.19 7.49
N VAL A 104 9.73 -8.55 6.50
CA VAL A 104 9.79 -7.99 5.15
C VAL A 104 9.37 -6.51 5.16
N HIS A 105 8.41 -6.15 6.00
CA HIS A 105 7.90 -4.78 6.14
C HIS A 105 9.01 -3.78 6.52
N GLU A 106 10.08 -4.23 7.17
CA GLU A 106 11.20 -3.35 7.51
C GLU A 106 11.82 -2.71 6.27
N HIS A 107 11.87 -3.44 5.16
CA HIS A 107 12.40 -2.89 3.90
C HIS A 107 11.49 -1.82 3.31
N ARG A 108 10.18 -1.97 3.50
CA ARG A 108 9.21 -0.95 3.08
C ARG A 108 9.38 0.30 3.92
N ALA A 109 9.33 0.16 5.23
CA ALA A 109 9.45 1.28 6.15
C ALA A 109 10.81 1.97 6.02
N GLY A 110 11.87 1.18 5.86
CA GLY A 110 13.23 1.71 5.71
C GLY A 110 13.48 2.45 4.41
N GLY A 111 12.63 2.26 3.40
CA GLY A 111 12.77 2.90 2.10
C GLY A 111 11.95 4.17 1.92
N LEU A 112 11.04 4.48 2.84
CA LEU A 112 10.07 5.55 2.65
C LEU A 112 10.28 6.72 3.61
N ASP A 113 10.18 7.95 3.08
CA ASP A 113 9.98 9.15 3.89
C ASP A 113 8.50 9.30 4.24
N ARG A 114 7.63 8.94 3.30
CA ARG A 114 6.19 8.97 3.50
C ARG A 114 5.54 7.87 2.67
N GLY A 115 4.55 7.20 3.23
CA GLY A 115 3.77 6.21 2.52
C GLY A 115 2.35 6.22 3.04
N ASP A 116 1.41 6.59 2.17
CA ASP A 116 -0.01 6.52 2.50
C ASP A 116 -0.57 5.26 1.87
N LEU A 117 -1.38 4.55 2.64
CA LEU A 117 -2.08 3.35 2.18
C LEU A 117 -3.56 3.60 2.35
N VAL A 118 -4.29 3.66 1.24
CA VAL A 118 -5.71 4.02 1.24
C VAL A 118 -6.51 2.84 0.74
N ALA A 119 -7.44 2.36 1.57
CA ALA A 119 -8.34 1.27 1.21
C ALA A 119 -9.52 1.83 0.42
N THR A 120 -9.83 1.19 -0.70
CA THR A 120 -10.97 1.56 -1.54
C THR A 120 -11.80 0.33 -1.89
N SER A 121 -13.05 0.57 -2.26
CA SER A 121 -13.92 -0.45 -2.85
C SER A 121 -14.12 -0.10 -4.33
N ILE A 122 -14.44 -1.10 -5.13
CA ILE A 122 -14.68 -0.88 -6.56
C ILE A 122 -15.93 -0.02 -6.72
N TRP A 123 -15.80 1.08 -7.46
CA TRP A 123 -16.93 1.96 -7.75
C TRP A 123 -17.62 1.48 -9.02
N THR A 124 -18.88 1.14 -8.92
CA THR A 124 -19.67 0.66 -10.06
C THR A 124 -20.35 1.79 -10.83
N GLY A 125 -20.22 3.03 -10.34
CA GLY A 125 -20.95 4.17 -10.91
C GLY A 125 -22.38 4.28 -10.43
N ALA A 126 -22.81 3.37 -9.55
CA ALA A 126 -24.13 3.42 -8.91
C ALA A 126 -23.99 4.02 -7.50
N GLU A 127 -25.07 4.53 -6.95
CA GLU A 127 -25.08 5.09 -5.62
C GLU A 127 -25.09 4.04 -4.51
#